data_45b7772f3df928b18cf191e499a696cf
#
_entry.id   45b7772f3df928b18cf191e499a696cf
#
_cell.length_a   1.000
_cell.length_b   1.000
_cell.length_c   1.000
_cell.angle_alpha   90.00
_cell.angle_beta   90.00
_cell.angle_gamma   90.00
#
_symmetry.space_group_name_H-M   'P 1'
#
loop_
_entity.id
_entity.type
_entity.pdbx_description
1 polymer ?
#
loop_
_entity_poly.entity_id
_entity_poly.type
_entity_poly.pdbx_seq_one_letter_code
_entity_poly.pdbx_strand_id
1 'polypeptide(L)'
;MTYELPELAYEFSALEPHVDALTMEIHHDKHHNAYVTNLNAAVEKHPALFEKSVEELVADLASVPEDIRGAVRNNGGGHANHSLFWTVISPNGGGQPTGELAAAIDTKFGGFDAFKQAFSQAAATRFGSGWAWLVVSNGELEVVSTPNQDNPLTDGKTPILGLDVWEHAYYLNYQNRRPDYIGAFWNVVDWNEVARRYEAAK
;
A
#
# COMPACT_ATOMS: atom_id res chain seq x y z
N MET A 1 20.91 1.78 11.00
CA MET A 1 20.58 0.41 10.57
C MET A 1 20.07 0.48 9.14
N THR A 2 20.37 -0.52 8.29
CA THR A 2 19.80 -0.59 6.93
C THR A 2 18.32 -0.96 6.97
N TYR A 3 17.57 -0.58 5.96
CA TYR A 3 16.19 -1.04 5.77
C TYR A 3 16.20 -2.52 5.38
N GLU A 4 15.19 -3.26 5.81
CA GLU A 4 15.09 -4.71 5.61
C GLU A 4 13.76 -5.07 4.95
N LEU A 5 13.76 -6.15 4.16
CA LEU A 5 12.54 -6.72 3.62
C LEU A 5 11.75 -7.37 4.78
N PRO A 6 10.52 -6.92 5.08
CA PRO A 6 9.73 -7.54 6.13
C PRO A 6 9.31 -8.96 5.72
N GLU A 7 9.31 -9.89 6.66
CA GLU A 7 8.78 -11.23 6.44
C GLU A 7 7.26 -11.20 6.23
N LEU A 8 6.75 -12.07 5.36
CA LEU A 8 5.31 -12.31 5.25
C LEU A 8 4.84 -13.13 6.45
N ALA A 9 3.66 -12.78 6.97
CA ALA A 9 3.03 -13.50 8.08
C ALA A 9 2.28 -14.79 7.63
N TYR A 10 2.28 -15.11 6.34
CA TYR A 10 1.58 -16.24 5.72
C TYR A 10 2.34 -16.75 4.49
N GLU A 11 2.06 -17.97 4.10
CA GLU A 11 2.66 -18.61 2.92
C GLU A 11 2.24 -17.90 1.62
N PHE A 12 3.06 -17.98 0.58
CA PHE A 12 2.76 -17.38 -0.73
C PHE A 12 1.43 -17.84 -1.32
N SER A 13 1.04 -19.10 -1.08
CA SER A 13 -0.22 -19.67 -1.58
C SER A 13 -1.45 -19.35 -0.72
N ALA A 14 -1.26 -18.68 0.42
CA ALA A 14 -2.34 -18.51 1.40
C ALA A 14 -3.49 -17.62 0.93
N LEU A 15 -3.25 -16.76 -0.06
CA LEU A 15 -4.27 -15.85 -0.62
C LEU A 15 -4.99 -16.42 -1.84
N GLU A 16 -4.64 -17.63 -2.27
CA GLU A 16 -5.35 -18.30 -3.38
C GLU A 16 -6.82 -18.59 -3.02
N PRO A 17 -7.73 -18.50 -3.99
CA PRO A 17 -7.53 -18.27 -5.43
C PRO A 17 -7.46 -16.77 -5.83
N HIS A 18 -7.48 -15.84 -4.89
CA HIS A 18 -7.61 -14.40 -5.14
C HIS A 18 -6.29 -13.77 -5.63
N VAL A 19 -5.17 -14.19 -5.07
CA VAL A 19 -3.82 -13.84 -5.52
C VAL A 19 -3.02 -15.13 -5.57
N ASP A 20 -2.42 -15.44 -6.72
CA ASP A 20 -1.67 -16.69 -6.92
C ASP A 20 -0.30 -16.68 -6.22
N ALA A 21 0.17 -17.87 -5.85
CA ALA A 21 1.44 -18.04 -5.12
C ALA A 21 2.65 -17.46 -5.87
N LEU A 22 2.70 -17.63 -7.19
CA LEU A 22 3.82 -17.12 -7.99
C LEU A 22 3.85 -15.59 -8.02
N THR A 23 2.69 -14.94 -8.12
CA THR A 23 2.59 -13.49 -8.00
C THR A 23 3.11 -13.04 -6.63
N MET A 24 2.67 -13.68 -5.54
CA MET A 24 3.11 -13.33 -4.18
C MET A 24 4.62 -13.48 -4.00
N GLU A 25 5.22 -14.57 -4.47
CA GLU A 25 6.66 -14.82 -4.40
C GLU A 25 7.45 -13.75 -5.15
N ILE A 26 7.10 -13.50 -6.41
CA ILE A 26 7.80 -12.50 -7.24
C ILE A 26 7.58 -11.09 -6.68
N HIS A 27 6.38 -10.77 -6.28
CA HIS A 27 6.00 -9.45 -5.78
C HIS A 27 6.76 -9.11 -4.49
N HIS A 28 6.86 -10.06 -3.55
CA HIS A 28 7.58 -9.89 -2.30
C HIS A 28 9.11 -10.03 -2.49
N ASP A 29 9.59 -11.18 -2.97
CA ASP A 29 11.01 -11.52 -2.95
C ASP A 29 11.82 -10.83 -4.04
N LYS A 30 11.18 -10.35 -5.12
CA LYS A 30 11.84 -9.67 -6.23
C LYS A 30 11.53 -8.18 -6.25
N HIS A 31 10.27 -7.78 -6.41
CA HIS A 31 9.91 -6.35 -6.51
C HIS A 31 10.15 -5.61 -5.21
N HIS A 32 9.58 -6.05 -4.10
CA HIS A 32 9.79 -5.38 -2.82
C HIS A 32 11.25 -5.41 -2.38
N ASN A 33 11.93 -6.55 -2.52
CA ASN A 33 13.34 -6.66 -2.19
C ASN A 33 14.23 -5.73 -3.03
N ALA A 34 13.90 -5.52 -4.30
CA ALA A 34 14.61 -4.56 -5.15
C ALA A 34 14.45 -3.12 -4.65
N TYR A 35 13.24 -2.73 -4.20
CA TYR A 35 13.04 -1.41 -3.60
C TYR A 35 13.89 -1.23 -2.33
N VAL A 36 13.93 -2.22 -1.45
CA VAL A 36 14.76 -2.19 -0.23
C VAL A 36 16.25 -2.06 -0.59
N THR A 37 16.75 -2.87 -1.51
CA THR A 37 18.14 -2.86 -1.96
C THR A 37 18.53 -1.50 -2.55
N ASN A 38 17.70 -0.96 -3.43
CA ASN A 38 17.96 0.31 -4.09
C ASN A 38 17.83 1.50 -3.14
N LEU A 39 16.91 1.46 -2.18
CA LEU A 39 16.78 2.47 -1.14
C LEU A 39 18.05 2.50 -0.28
N ASN A 40 18.52 1.35 0.19
CA ASN A 40 19.76 1.27 0.97
C ASN A 40 20.95 1.83 0.21
N ALA A 41 21.13 1.45 -1.06
CA ALA A 41 22.21 1.97 -1.89
C ALA A 41 22.15 3.49 -2.09
N ALA A 42 20.96 4.07 -2.17
CA ALA A 42 20.80 5.52 -2.25
C ALA A 42 21.16 6.20 -0.92
N VAL A 43 20.63 5.68 0.21
CA VAL A 43 20.81 6.26 1.55
C VAL A 43 22.23 6.10 2.06
N GLU A 44 23.02 5.11 1.59
CA GLU A 44 24.44 4.96 1.91
C GLU A 44 25.29 6.21 1.58
N LYS A 45 24.85 7.03 0.63
CA LYS A 45 25.51 8.31 0.31
C LYS A 45 25.30 9.39 1.39
N HIS A 46 24.28 9.23 2.23
CA HIS A 46 23.92 10.13 3.32
C HIS A 46 23.53 9.32 4.57
N PRO A 47 24.51 8.64 5.23
CA PRO A 47 24.23 7.63 6.26
C PRO A 47 23.41 8.09 7.45
N ALA A 48 23.39 9.40 7.75
CA ALA A 48 22.56 9.97 8.81
C ALA A 48 21.05 9.74 8.57
N LEU A 49 20.63 9.52 7.33
CA LEU A 49 19.24 9.24 6.99
C LEU A 49 18.78 7.85 7.45
N PHE A 50 19.69 6.92 7.75
CA PHE A 50 19.33 5.63 8.35
C PHE A 50 18.78 5.73 9.79
N GLU A 51 18.86 6.91 10.41
CA GLU A 51 18.19 7.19 11.70
C GLU A 51 16.66 7.40 11.54
N LYS A 52 16.20 7.65 10.32
CA LYS A 52 14.78 7.83 10.00
C LYS A 52 14.15 6.52 9.52
N SER A 53 12.87 6.31 9.85
CA SER A 53 12.08 5.26 9.20
C SER A 53 11.84 5.59 7.73
N VAL A 54 11.45 4.60 6.94
CA VAL A 54 11.12 4.83 5.53
C VAL A 54 9.91 5.76 5.39
N GLU A 55 8.95 5.64 6.29
CA GLU A 55 7.76 6.49 6.33
C GLU A 55 8.15 7.96 6.59
N GLU A 56 9.08 8.22 7.52
CA GLU A 56 9.58 9.56 7.77
C GLU A 56 10.33 10.14 6.56
N LEU A 57 11.08 9.32 5.82
CA LEU A 57 11.74 9.76 4.59
C LEU A 57 10.75 10.15 3.49
N VAL A 58 9.73 9.32 3.24
CA VAL A 58 8.74 9.62 2.19
C VAL A 58 7.77 10.73 2.57
N ALA A 59 7.52 10.92 3.88
CA ALA A 59 6.70 12.03 4.37
C ALA A 59 7.38 13.39 4.18
N ASP A 60 8.71 13.45 4.23
CA ASP A 60 9.47 14.69 4.11
C ASP A 60 10.55 14.60 3.02
N LEU A 61 10.12 14.28 1.80
CA LEU A 61 11.02 14.22 0.63
C LEU A 61 11.77 15.54 0.38
N ALA A 62 11.20 16.67 0.78
CA ALA A 62 11.85 17.97 0.60
C ALA A 62 13.17 18.07 1.39
N SER A 63 13.25 17.44 2.55
CA SER A 63 14.45 17.38 3.40
C SER A 63 15.50 16.35 2.94
N VAL A 64 15.13 15.45 2.02
CA VAL A 64 16.07 14.47 1.46
C VAL A 64 17.01 15.18 0.48
N PRO A 65 18.33 14.94 0.54
CA PRO A 65 19.29 15.51 -0.39
C PRO A 65 18.89 15.31 -1.85
N GLU A 66 19.07 16.34 -2.67
CA GLU A 66 18.58 16.37 -4.04
C GLU A 66 19.15 15.25 -4.91
N ASP A 67 20.41 14.87 -4.69
CA ASP A 67 21.11 13.83 -5.45
C ASP A 67 20.51 12.42 -5.27
N ILE A 68 19.78 12.17 -4.17
CA ILE A 68 19.11 10.88 -3.90
C ILE A 68 17.59 11.00 -3.77
N ARG A 69 17.03 12.22 -3.78
CA ARG A 69 15.58 12.43 -3.55
C ARG A 69 14.69 11.62 -4.48
N GLY A 70 15.03 11.56 -5.77
CA GLY A 70 14.29 10.74 -6.74
C GLY A 70 14.34 9.25 -6.42
N ALA A 71 15.50 8.74 -6.04
CA ALA A 71 15.67 7.34 -5.63
C ALA A 71 14.89 7.02 -4.34
N VAL A 72 14.89 7.92 -3.36
CA VAL A 72 14.12 7.77 -2.11
C VAL A 72 12.62 7.83 -2.40
N ARG A 73 12.15 8.77 -3.24
CA ARG A 73 10.75 8.83 -3.66
C ARG A 73 10.29 7.50 -4.26
N ASN A 74 11.03 6.94 -5.21
CA ASN A 74 10.65 5.73 -5.91
C ASN A 74 10.85 4.47 -5.06
N ASN A 75 12.03 4.28 -4.50
CA ASN A 75 12.37 3.04 -3.78
C ASN A 75 11.91 3.09 -2.31
N GLY A 76 11.99 4.25 -1.66
CA GLY A 76 11.42 4.48 -0.34
C GLY A 76 9.89 4.37 -0.37
N GLY A 77 9.25 4.99 -1.36
CA GLY A 77 7.83 4.83 -1.62
C GLY A 77 7.47 3.37 -1.85
N GLY A 78 8.21 2.68 -2.73
CA GLY A 78 8.01 1.25 -2.99
C GLY A 78 8.13 0.40 -1.73
N HIS A 79 9.15 0.63 -0.91
CA HIS A 79 9.33 -0.09 0.36
C HIS A 79 8.17 0.18 1.33
N ALA A 80 7.82 1.44 1.57
CA ALA A 80 6.72 1.81 2.47
C ALA A 80 5.36 1.25 2.00
N ASN A 81 5.07 1.38 0.70
CA ASN A 81 3.80 0.91 0.10
C ASN A 81 3.63 -0.59 0.28
N HIS A 82 4.66 -1.38 -0.04
CA HIS A 82 4.60 -2.84 0.04
C HIS A 82 4.61 -3.34 1.49
N SER A 83 5.35 -2.69 2.40
CA SER A 83 5.33 -3.02 3.83
C SER A 83 3.92 -2.88 4.42
N LEU A 84 3.18 -1.84 4.04
CA LEU A 84 1.77 -1.70 4.40
C LEU A 84 0.91 -2.78 3.73
N PHE A 85 1.10 -3.00 2.42
CA PHE A 85 0.27 -3.90 1.62
C PHE A 85 0.22 -5.32 2.18
N TRP A 86 1.36 -5.89 2.56
CA TRP A 86 1.41 -7.25 3.13
C TRP A 86 0.63 -7.40 4.42
N THR A 87 0.48 -6.34 5.21
CA THR A 87 -0.23 -6.37 6.50
C THR A 87 -1.73 -6.17 6.37
N VAL A 88 -2.20 -5.46 5.34
CA VAL A 88 -3.63 -5.17 5.15
C VAL A 88 -4.37 -6.22 4.32
N ILE A 89 -3.65 -7.24 3.85
CA ILE A 89 -4.23 -8.43 3.21
C ILE A 89 -3.90 -9.67 4.04
N SER A 90 -4.83 -10.62 4.08
CA SER A 90 -4.73 -11.80 4.96
C SER A 90 -5.53 -12.97 4.40
N PRO A 91 -5.09 -14.22 4.60
CA PRO A 91 -5.88 -15.40 4.27
C PRO A 91 -7.19 -15.49 5.07
N ASN A 92 -7.27 -14.79 6.20
CA ASN A 92 -8.47 -14.68 7.04
C ASN A 92 -9.24 -13.36 6.79
N GLY A 93 -8.92 -12.66 5.71
CA GLY A 93 -9.54 -11.40 5.34
C GLY A 93 -10.92 -11.55 4.73
N GLY A 94 -11.42 -10.45 4.21
CA GLY A 94 -12.74 -10.35 3.61
C GLY A 94 -13.81 -9.81 4.56
N GLY A 95 -15.06 -9.84 4.11
CA GLY A 95 -16.14 -9.24 4.87
C GLY A 95 -16.16 -7.71 4.82
N GLN A 96 -16.49 -7.09 5.94
CA GLN A 96 -16.57 -5.64 6.07
C GLN A 96 -16.06 -5.18 7.44
N PRO A 97 -15.64 -3.91 7.57
CA PRO A 97 -15.20 -3.37 8.84
C PRO A 97 -16.34 -3.30 9.87
N THR A 98 -15.95 -3.22 11.12
CA THR A 98 -16.86 -3.02 12.26
C THR A 98 -16.39 -1.84 13.12
N GLY A 99 -17.15 -1.45 14.14
CA GLY A 99 -16.73 -0.44 15.11
C GLY A 99 -16.57 0.96 14.52
N GLU A 100 -15.58 1.68 15.00
CA GLU A 100 -15.38 3.10 14.65
C GLU A 100 -15.02 3.30 13.18
N LEU A 101 -14.24 2.39 12.58
CA LEU A 101 -13.93 2.47 11.16
C LEU A 101 -15.19 2.33 10.29
N ALA A 102 -16.08 1.38 10.63
CA ALA A 102 -17.36 1.24 9.93
C ALA A 102 -18.20 2.51 10.03
N ALA A 103 -18.30 3.09 11.23
CA ALA A 103 -19.03 4.36 11.46
C ALA A 103 -18.43 5.52 10.67
N ALA A 104 -17.11 5.61 10.59
CA ALA A 104 -16.43 6.64 9.81
C ALA A 104 -16.67 6.47 8.30
N ILE A 105 -16.66 5.23 7.81
CA ILE A 105 -16.98 4.90 6.41
C ILE A 105 -18.44 5.27 6.11
N ASP A 106 -19.37 4.91 6.98
CA ASP A 106 -20.78 5.27 6.81
C ASP A 106 -20.99 6.79 6.76
N THR A 107 -20.34 7.51 7.66
CA THR A 107 -20.40 8.96 7.72
C THR A 107 -19.83 9.63 6.47
N LYS A 108 -18.68 9.16 6.01
CA LYS A 108 -17.96 9.80 4.88
C LYS A 108 -18.53 9.43 3.52
N PHE A 109 -18.88 8.15 3.32
CA PHE A 109 -19.26 7.62 2.00
C PHE A 109 -20.74 7.29 1.87
N GLY A 110 -21.48 7.22 2.97
CA GLY A 110 -22.89 6.81 2.98
C GLY A 110 -23.10 5.31 3.07
N GLY A 111 -22.04 4.54 3.40
CA GLY A 111 -22.07 3.12 3.59
C GLY A 111 -20.88 2.38 2.99
N PHE A 112 -20.72 1.12 3.37
CA PHE A 112 -19.60 0.30 2.94
C PHE A 112 -19.58 0.05 1.42
N ASP A 113 -20.73 -0.21 0.81
CA ASP A 113 -20.81 -0.45 -0.64
C ASP A 113 -20.44 0.81 -1.44
N ALA A 114 -20.85 1.99 -0.98
CA ALA A 114 -20.47 3.26 -1.60
C ALA A 114 -18.94 3.51 -1.47
N PHE A 115 -18.35 3.19 -0.32
CA PHE A 115 -16.91 3.21 -0.14
C PHE A 115 -16.20 2.25 -1.10
N LYS A 116 -16.63 0.98 -1.17
CA LYS A 116 -16.05 -0.01 -2.10
C LYS A 116 -16.11 0.48 -3.54
N GLN A 117 -17.21 1.08 -3.94
CA GLN A 117 -17.36 1.63 -5.28
C GLN A 117 -16.36 2.76 -5.53
N ALA A 118 -16.23 3.72 -4.60
CA ALA A 118 -15.29 4.84 -4.72
C ALA A 118 -13.83 4.35 -4.79
N PHE A 119 -13.45 3.40 -3.92
CA PHE A 119 -12.11 2.82 -3.90
C PHE A 119 -11.81 2.03 -5.18
N SER A 120 -12.75 1.18 -5.61
CA SER A 120 -12.62 0.37 -6.84
C SER A 120 -12.52 1.28 -8.07
N GLN A 121 -13.27 2.38 -8.11
CA GLN A 121 -13.17 3.37 -9.18
C GLN A 121 -11.80 4.05 -9.21
N ALA A 122 -11.26 4.43 -8.05
CA ALA A 122 -9.92 5.03 -7.96
C ALA A 122 -8.85 4.04 -8.46
N ALA A 123 -8.96 2.76 -8.10
CA ALA A 123 -8.07 1.70 -8.56
C ALA A 123 -8.16 1.45 -10.08
N ALA A 124 -9.38 1.36 -10.60
CA ALA A 124 -9.63 1.07 -12.02
C ALA A 124 -9.20 2.23 -12.92
N THR A 125 -9.39 3.48 -12.49
CA THR A 125 -9.08 4.66 -13.29
C THR A 125 -7.65 5.18 -13.12
N ARG A 126 -6.84 4.61 -12.19
CA ARG A 126 -5.42 4.92 -12.12
C ARG A 126 -4.74 4.44 -13.39
N PHE A 127 -4.48 5.38 -14.31
CA PHE A 127 -3.86 5.06 -15.57
C PHE A 127 -2.40 4.64 -15.38
N GLY A 128 -2.04 3.49 -15.96
CA GLY A 128 -0.69 2.93 -15.81
C GLY A 128 -0.45 2.31 -14.42
N SER A 129 0.77 2.41 -13.95
CA SER A 129 1.19 1.90 -12.66
C SER A 129 0.86 2.87 -11.54
N GLY A 130 0.45 2.34 -10.40
CA GLY A 130 0.15 3.14 -9.22
C GLY A 130 -0.60 2.37 -8.15
N TRP A 131 -1.24 3.10 -7.27
CA TRP A 131 -1.95 2.59 -6.10
C TRP A 131 -3.27 3.31 -5.89
N ALA A 132 -4.25 2.59 -5.32
CA ALA A 132 -5.45 3.19 -4.72
C ALA A 132 -5.34 3.08 -3.20
N TRP A 133 -5.83 4.11 -2.49
CA TRP A 133 -5.66 4.23 -1.06
C TRP A 133 -6.95 4.66 -0.36
N LEU A 134 -7.17 4.12 0.85
CA LEU A 134 -7.97 4.77 1.88
C LEU A 134 -6.99 5.44 2.84
N VAL A 135 -7.16 6.74 3.06
CA VAL A 135 -6.28 7.54 3.92
C VAL A 135 -7.07 8.28 4.98
N VAL A 136 -6.39 8.66 6.06
CA VAL A 136 -6.86 9.65 7.03
C VAL A 136 -6.18 10.98 6.72
N SER A 137 -6.96 12.01 6.52
CA SER A 137 -6.50 13.36 6.24
C SER A 137 -7.28 14.34 7.11
N ASN A 138 -6.61 15.08 7.99
CA ASN A 138 -7.23 16.01 8.94
C ASN A 138 -8.37 15.37 9.76
N GLY A 139 -8.19 14.13 10.18
CA GLY A 139 -9.18 13.38 10.96
C GLY A 139 -10.33 12.77 10.15
N GLU A 140 -10.37 12.95 8.83
CA GLU A 140 -11.40 12.41 7.96
C GLU A 140 -10.84 11.32 7.01
N LEU A 141 -11.71 10.37 6.66
CA LEU A 141 -11.39 9.39 5.62
C LEU A 141 -11.45 10.01 4.22
N GLU A 142 -10.54 9.60 3.36
CA GLU A 142 -10.51 10.00 1.95
C GLU A 142 -10.03 8.83 1.08
N VAL A 143 -10.60 8.68 -0.11
CA VAL A 143 -10.10 7.78 -1.14
C VAL A 143 -9.28 8.57 -2.13
N VAL A 144 -8.02 8.16 -2.34
CA VAL A 144 -7.09 8.79 -3.28
C VAL A 144 -6.38 7.74 -4.13
N SER A 145 -5.75 8.16 -5.21
CA SER A 145 -4.83 7.31 -5.96
C SER A 145 -3.53 8.05 -6.25
N THR A 146 -2.42 7.30 -6.30
CA THR A 146 -1.09 7.84 -6.58
C THR A 146 -0.44 7.11 -7.74
N PRO A 147 0.37 7.80 -8.56
CA PRO A 147 1.12 7.16 -9.64
C PRO A 147 2.36 6.45 -9.10
N ASN A 148 2.81 5.44 -9.85
CA ASN A 148 4.06 4.73 -9.59
C ASN A 148 4.16 4.25 -8.13
N GLN A 149 5.20 4.64 -7.38
CA GLN A 149 5.38 4.32 -5.97
C GLN A 149 5.23 5.55 -5.06
N ASP A 150 4.59 6.61 -5.53
CA ASP A 150 4.29 7.77 -4.70
C ASP A 150 3.41 7.34 -3.51
N ASN A 151 3.74 7.87 -2.33
CA ASN A 151 3.04 7.53 -1.10
C ASN A 151 2.24 8.74 -0.59
N PRO A 152 1.01 8.54 -0.08
CA PRO A 152 0.17 9.62 0.44
C PRO A 152 0.80 10.42 1.60
N LEU A 153 1.74 9.84 2.34
CA LEU A 153 2.47 10.54 3.41
C LEU A 153 3.17 11.79 2.91
N THR A 154 3.64 11.81 1.66
CA THR A 154 4.27 12.99 1.05
C THR A 154 3.32 14.20 0.99
N ASP A 155 2.02 13.94 0.91
CA ASP A 155 0.95 14.95 0.89
C ASP A 155 0.30 15.17 2.27
N GLY A 156 0.92 14.65 3.34
CA GLY A 156 0.41 14.76 4.70
C GLY A 156 -0.81 13.90 4.99
N LYS A 157 -1.07 12.86 4.19
CA LYS A 157 -2.20 11.94 4.34
C LYS A 157 -1.69 10.59 4.82
N THR A 158 -2.33 10.00 5.83
CA THR A 158 -1.91 8.73 6.42
C THR A 158 -2.64 7.56 5.76
N PRO A 159 -1.96 6.69 5.00
CA PRO A 159 -2.59 5.53 4.38
C PRO A 159 -2.93 4.46 5.44
N ILE A 160 -4.14 3.91 5.36
CA ILE A 160 -4.61 2.83 6.23
C ILE A 160 -5.00 1.57 5.45
N LEU A 161 -5.29 1.71 4.15
CA LEU A 161 -5.52 0.62 3.20
C LEU A 161 -4.93 1.02 1.85
N GLY A 162 -4.24 0.11 1.20
CA GLY A 162 -3.68 0.30 -0.13
C GLY A 162 -3.90 -0.90 -1.03
N LEU A 163 -4.08 -0.65 -2.32
CA LEU A 163 -4.13 -1.65 -3.36
C LEU A 163 -3.13 -1.29 -4.46
N ASP A 164 -2.17 -2.19 -4.67
CA ASP A 164 -1.21 -2.10 -5.77
C ASP A 164 -1.93 -2.42 -7.10
N VAL A 165 -1.93 -1.47 -8.02
CA VAL A 165 -2.48 -1.65 -9.37
C VAL A 165 -1.41 -1.62 -10.47
N TRP A 166 -0.14 -1.78 -10.10
CA TRP A 166 0.90 -2.17 -11.06
C TRP A 166 0.55 -3.52 -11.67
N GLU A 167 0.84 -3.73 -12.93
CA GLU A 167 0.55 -5.01 -13.60
C GLU A 167 1.29 -6.19 -12.95
N HIS A 168 2.47 -5.98 -12.36
CA HIS A 168 3.18 -7.04 -11.63
C HIS A 168 2.39 -7.62 -10.45
N ALA A 169 1.42 -6.88 -9.91
CA ALA A 169 0.58 -7.32 -8.80
C ALA A 169 -0.52 -8.31 -9.22
N TYR A 170 -0.88 -8.37 -10.50
CA TYR A 170 -2.04 -9.17 -10.93
C TYR A 170 -1.91 -9.86 -12.29
N TYR A 171 -0.89 -9.56 -13.09
CA TYR A 171 -0.87 -9.97 -14.50
C TYR A 171 -0.85 -11.49 -14.70
N LEU A 172 -0.14 -12.25 -13.85
CA LEU A 172 -0.03 -13.71 -13.99
C LEU A 172 -1.37 -14.42 -13.87
N ASN A 173 -2.27 -13.93 -13.01
CA ASN A 173 -3.58 -14.54 -12.78
C ASN A 173 -4.71 -13.85 -13.55
N TYR A 174 -4.62 -12.54 -13.73
CA TYR A 174 -5.71 -11.73 -14.31
C TYR A 174 -5.38 -11.12 -15.67
N GLN A 175 -4.15 -11.12 -16.11
CA GLN A 175 -3.65 -10.46 -17.31
C GLN A 175 -4.13 -8.99 -17.34
N ASN A 176 -4.80 -8.56 -18.41
CA ASN A 176 -5.32 -7.20 -18.55
C ASN A 176 -6.59 -6.93 -17.71
N ARG A 177 -7.13 -7.93 -17.00
CA ARG A 177 -8.41 -7.81 -16.29
C ARG A 177 -8.22 -7.21 -14.90
N ARG A 178 -7.71 -5.98 -14.83
CA ARG A 178 -7.57 -5.24 -13.55
C ARG A 178 -8.88 -5.19 -12.75
N PRO A 179 -10.08 -4.99 -13.34
CA PRO A 179 -11.33 -5.00 -12.58
C PRO A 179 -11.59 -6.31 -11.83
N ASP A 180 -11.21 -7.46 -12.39
CA ASP A 180 -11.38 -8.77 -11.74
C ASP A 180 -10.44 -8.90 -10.52
N TYR A 181 -9.21 -8.43 -10.65
CA TYR A 181 -8.26 -8.35 -9.54
C TYR A 181 -8.77 -7.43 -8.41
N ILE A 182 -9.29 -6.24 -8.76
CA ILE A 182 -9.89 -5.31 -7.80
C ILE A 182 -11.07 -5.98 -7.06
N GLY A 183 -11.91 -6.71 -7.79
CA GLY A 183 -13.01 -7.49 -7.19
C GLY A 183 -12.52 -8.57 -6.23
N ALA A 184 -11.47 -9.29 -6.60
CA ALA A 184 -10.86 -10.34 -5.77
C ALA A 184 -10.22 -9.80 -4.49
N PHE A 185 -9.63 -8.60 -4.54
CA PHE A 185 -8.98 -7.93 -3.40
C PHE A 185 -9.88 -7.85 -2.16
N TRP A 186 -11.18 -7.59 -2.33
CA TRP A 186 -12.12 -7.47 -1.21
C TRP A 186 -12.27 -8.75 -0.39
N ASN A 187 -11.88 -9.91 -0.93
CA ASN A 187 -11.90 -11.19 -0.21
C ASN A 187 -10.69 -11.38 0.73
N VAL A 188 -9.66 -10.56 0.60
CA VAL A 188 -8.42 -10.72 1.36
C VAL A 188 -8.08 -9.53 2.26
N VAL A 189 -8.88 -8.48 2.26
CA VAL A 189 -8.65 -7.30 3.13
C VAL A 189 -8.74 -7.69 4.60
N ASP A 190 -7.71 -7.40 5.37
CA ASP A 190 -7.70 -7.53 6.82
C ASP A 190 -8.28 -6.28 7.48
N TRP A 191 -9.58 -6.28 7.70
CA TRP A 191 -10.27 -5.14 8.29
C TRP A 191 -9.88 -4.88 9.75
N ASN A 192 -9.36 -5.85 10.48
CA ASN A 192 -8.86 -5.64 11.84
C ASN A 192 -7.58 -4.80 11.80
N GLU A 193 -6.67 -5.10 10.88
CA GLU A 193 -5.45 -4.30 10.70
C GLU A 193 -5.77 -2.90 10.16
N VAL A 194 -6.69 -2.77 9.20
CA VAL A 194 -7.13 -1.46 8.71
C VAL A 194 -7.74 -0.62 9.83
N ALA A 195 -8.58 -1.23 10.69
CA ALA A 195 -9.16 -0.55 11.85
C ALA A 195 -8.08 -0.10 12.86
N ARG A 196 -7.08 -0.95 13.14
CA ARG A 196 -5.96 -0.60 14.02
C ARG A 196 -5.19 0.61 13.48
N ARG A 197 -4.94 0.64 12.15
CA ARG A 197 -4.27 1.76 11.48
C ARG A 197 -5.12 3.03 11.52
N TYR A 198 -6.44 2.90 11.37
CA TYR A 198 -7.36 4.02 11.49
C TYR A 198 -7.30 4.64 12.90
N GLU A 199 -7.34 3.81 13.95
CA GLU A 199 -7.23 4.27 15.34
C GLU A 199 -5.92 5.03 15.61
N ALA A 200 -4.83 4.59 15.01
CA ALA A 200 -3.52 5.25 15.17
C ALA A 200 -3.38 6.56 14.37
N ALA A 201 -4.23 6.75 13.35
CA ALA A 201 -4.09 7.87 12.41
C ALA A 201 -5.11 9.01 12.64
N LYS A 202 -6.18 8.78 13.42
CA LYS A 202 -7.25 9.76 13.71
C LYS A 202 -6.84 10.81 14.75
#